data_b5b6dba2b78a49c11108493401f11f98
#
_entry.id   b5b6dba2b78a49c11108493401f11f98
#
_cell.length_a   1.000
_cell.length_b   1.000
_cell.length_c   1.000
_cell.angle_alpha   90.00
_cell.angle_beta   90.00
_cell.angle_gamma   90.00
#
_symmetry.space_group_name_H-M   'P 1'
#
loop_
_entity.id
_entity.type
_entity.pdbx_description
1 polymer ?
#
loop_
_entity_poly.entity_id
_entity_poly.type
_entity_poly.pdbx_seq_one_letter_code
_entity_poly.pdbx_strand_id
1 'polypeptide(L)'
;MIFWSPSTSRRIITTLHRNIQSRRYSNMAPILSLTPAEKLFRQCLLDCRSHMQSVPGMQGLVLRWTGGWVRDKLLGVQSHDIDVALSTMTGLQFGQAMQAFMKEHGERYEQEAIQQGINHQVKDIHKIAANPEKSKHLETITTRMFGIDVDFVNLRKEVYDEESRNPQMEFGTAEEDAMRRDATVNALFYNLDTQVVEDFTQRGLQDMENKIIRTPLAPYQTFKDDPLRVLRLIRFASRLGYEIEAEAQQAMQDKTIHEALRHKISRERVGVEVMKVMAGPDPHTGLKYINDFDLYGTVFGDPADTECPDANQALLAYDGLQKILDEKSAICLGLKPKQDQALSWFLAAYVPWSENSAKAYNAAWEGIKATNSMRKVLKEAIDYRPAIVKAIDLVVDSKATRADVGMILRQCKDAWRSHVLYSLLCDIAEADFTSATDRYQTFITFVHDQQLEDAHTIAPLLKGDKIKGALGEPKGGPWLKKAVDLLAEWQFNHPDATKEQAIEMLSGKKAEIGLG
;
A
#
# COMPACT_ATOMS: atom_id res chain seq x y z
N MET A 1 24.66 0.86 -38.88
CA MET A 1 25.46 0.76 -37.64
C MET A 1 25.52 2.13 -37.00
N ILE A 2 24.70 2.40 -36.05
CA ILE A 2 24.83 3.56 -35.14
C ILE A 2 24.59 3.01 -33.74
N PHE A 3 25.67 2.97 -32.96
CA PHE A 3 25.66 2.51 -31.56
C PHE A 3 24.97 3.54 -30.67
N TRP A 4 23.94 3.15 -29.97
CA TRP A 4 23.34 3.95 -28.91
C TRP A 4 23.94 3.54 -27.55
N SER A 5 24.62 4.48 -26.92
CA SER A 5 25.31 4.32 -25.63
C SER A 5 24.33 4.49 -24.46
N PRO A 6 24.43 3.67 -23.39
CA PRO A 6 23.52 3.71 -22.23
C PRO A 6 23.76 4.86 -21.24
N SER A 7 24.55 5.88 -21.60
CA SER A 7 24.98 6.93 -20.66
C SER A 7 24.02 8.13 -20.49
N THR A 8 22.95 8.23 -21.28
CA THR A 8 22.10 9.45 -21.32
C THR A 8 21.01 9.46 -20.25
N SER A 9 20.50 8.30 -19.82
CA SER A 9 19.42 8.26 -18.81
C SER A 9 19.89 8.54 -17.38
N ARG A 10 21.14 8.20 -17.03
CA ARG A 10 21.70 8.53 -15.70
C ARG A 10 22.06 10.01 -15.54
N ARG A 11 22.30 10.74 -16.62
CA ARG A 11 22.63 12.19 -16.55
C ARG A 11 21.41 13.07 -16.28
N ILE A 12 20.22 12.69 -16.71
CA ILE A 12 19.00 13.50 -16.48
C ILE A 12 18.55 13.42 -15.02
N ILE A 13 18.63 12.26 -14.39
CA ILE A 13 18.28 12.08 -12.97
C ILE A 13 19.33 12.76 -12.07
N THR A 14 20.62 12.69 -12.44
CA THR A 14 21.70 13.32 -11.66
C THR A 14 21.71 14.84 -11.82
N THR A 15 21.22 15.39 -12.92
CA THR A 15 21.16 16.85 -13.14
C THR A 15 19.98 17.48 -12.40
N LEU A 16 18.85 16.78 -12.26
CA LEU A 16 17.73 17.20 -11.39
C LEU A 16 18.13 17.16 -9.90
N HIS A 17 18.91 16.16 -9.46
CA HIS A 17 19.43 16.10 -8.09
C HIS A 17 20.51 17.16 -7.79
N ARG A 18 21.31 17.58 -8.77
CA ARG A 18 22.34 18.62 -8.55
C ARG A 18 21.78 20.04 -8.44
N ASN A 19 20.62 20.33 -9.02
CA ASN A 19 20.00 21.66 -8.87
C ASN A 19 19.27 21.87 -7.53
N ILE A 20 19.09 20.82 -6.73
CA ILE A 20 18.53 20.91 -5.38
C ILE A 20 19.64 21.14 -4.32
N GLN A 21 20.90 20.81 -4.62
CA GLN A 21 22.01 20.84 -3.65
C GLN A 21 22.66 22.21 -3.39
N SER A 22 22.16 23.33 -3.93
CA SER A 22 22.80 24.63 -3.72
C SER A 22 21.90 25.73 -3.14
N ARG A 23 20.69 25.43 -2.68
CA ARG A 23 19.94 26.38 -1.86
C ARG A 23 20.31 26.18 -0.40
N ARG A 24 21.41 26.79 0.05
CA ARG A 24 21.58 27.15 1.47
C ARG A 24 20.35 27.95 1.86
N TYR A 25 19.49 27.38 2.71
CA TYR A 25 18.44 28.17 3.34
C TYR A 25 19.15 29.25 4.16
N SER A 26 19.29 30.45 3.56
CA SER A 26 19.56 31.67 4.32
C SER A 26 18.45 31.80 5.35
N ASN A 27 18.63 32.58 6.42
CA ASN A 27 17.68 32.83 7.53
C ASN A 27 16.29 33.34 7.08
N MET A 28 15.90 33.22 5.81
CA MET A 28 14.58 33.55 5.28
C MET A 28 13.78 32.26 5.07
N ALA A 29 12.56 32.24 5.60
CA ALA A 29 11.61 31.16 5.38
C ALA A 29 11.41 30.87 3.88
N PRO A 30 11.34 29.60 3.45
CA PRO A 30 11.22 29.25 2.05
C PRO A 30 9.91 29.78 1.46
N ILE A 31 9.99 30.37 0.26
CA ILE A 31 8.84 30.85 -0.50
C ILE A 31 8.28 29.67 -1.31
N LEU A 32 7.00 29.33 -1.09
CA LEU A 32 6.29 28.30 -1.84
C LEU A 32 5.69 28.87 -3.14
N SER A 33 5.88 28.16 -4.25
CA SER A 33 5.20 28.48 -5.51
C SER A 33 3.85 27.78 -5.56
N LEU A 34 2.77 28.54 -5.49
CA LEU A 34 1.41 28.04 -5.59
C LEU A 34 0.99 27.84 -7.06
N THR A 35 0.29 26.75 -7.34
CA THR A 35 -0.39 26.53 -8.62
C THR A 35 -1.55 27.53 -8.81
N PRO A 36 -2.08 27.73 -10.03
CA PRO A 36 -3.26 28.56 -10.23
C PRO A 36 -4.44 28.16 -9.37
N ALA A 37 -4.72 26.85 -9.24
CA ALA A 37 -5.81 26.33 -8.38
C ALA A 37 -5.60 26.66 -6.91
N GLU A 38 -4.38 26.49 -6.39
CA GLU A 38 -4.02 26.84 -5.02
C GLU A 38 -4.12 28.34 -4.74
N LYS A 39 -3.74 29.19 -5.71
CA LYS A 39 -3.89 30.65 -5.60
C LYS A 39 -5.36 31.04 -5.51
N LEU A 40 -6.18 30.50 -6.39
CA LEU A 40 -7.63 30.75 -6.41
C LEU A 40 -8.28 30.26 -5.10
N PHE A 41 -7.91 29.06 -4.64
CA PHE A 41 -8.39 28.51 -3.38
C PHE A 41 -7.98 29.39 -2.18
N ARG A 42 -6.70 29.79 -2.11
CA ARG A 42 -6.23 30.72 -1.08
C ARG A 42 -7.05 32.02 -1.07
N GLN A 43 -7.26 32.64 -2.23
CA GLN A 43 -8.04 33.88 -2.35
C GLN A 43 -9.47 33.67 -1.88
N CYS A 44 -10.12 32.58 -2.27
CA CYS A 44 -11.47 32.23 -1.86
C CYS A 44 -11.58 32.09 -0.32
N LEU A 45 -10.59 31.45 0.34
CA LEU A 45 -10.54 31.32 1.80
C LEU A 45 -10.42 32.67 2.51
N LEU A 46 -9.54 33.54 2.02
CA LEU A 46 -9.32 34.88 2.60
C LEU A 46 -10.53 35.81 2.37
N ASP A 47 -11.15 35.75 1.21
CA ASP A 47 -12.38 36.53 0.91
C ASP A 47 -13.55 36.05 1.76
N CYS A 48 -13.73 34.73 1.95
CA CYS A 48 -14.73 34.19 2.87
C CYS A 48 -14.53 34.72 4.29
N ARG A 49 -13.30 34.66 4.81
CA ARG A 49 -12.99 35.21 6.13
C ARG A 49 -13.35 36.71 6.22
N SER A 50 -13.05 37.49 5.18
CA SER A 50 -13.27 38.93 5.15
C SER A 50 -14.76 39.29 5.09
N HIS A 51 -15.56 38.53 4.34
CA HIS A 51 -17.00 38.74 4.20
C HIS A 51 -17.82 38.27 5.42
N MET A 52 -17.40 37.21 6.06
CA MET A 52 -18.14 36.51 7.10
C MET A 52 -17.75 36.96 8.54
N GLN A 53 -17.31 38.21 8.72
CA GLN A 53 -16.81 38.75 9.99
C GLN A 53 -17.83 38.74 11.14
N SER A 54 -19.14 38.67 10.83
CA SER A 54 -20.21 38.55 11.84
C SER A 54 -20.34 37.13 12.43
N VAL A 55 -19.71 36.12 11.80
CA VAL A 55 -19.73 34.75 12.29
C VAL A 55 -18.81 34.63 13.51
N PRO A 56 -19.28 34.04 14.63
CA PRO A 56 -18.45 33.85 15.82
C PRO A 56 -17.15 33.07 15.50
N GLY A 57 -16.01 33.59 15.95
CA GLY A 57 -14.70 33.02 15.73
C GLY A 57 -14.04 33.47 14.42
N MET A 58 -14.72 34.20 13.53
CA MET A 58 -14.12 34.70 12.28
C MET A 58 -13.16 35.87 12.52
N GLN A 59 -13.44 36.70 13.52
CA GLN A 59 -12.55 37.79 13.92
C GLN A 59 -11.25 37.22 14.49
N GLY A 60 -10.11 37.69 13.98
CA GLY A 60 -8.79 37.20 14.39
C GLY A 60 -8.44 35.78 13.88
N LEU A 61 -9.29 35.17 13.04
CA LEU A 61 -9.01 33.87 12.44
C LEU A 61 -7.75 33.94 11.57
N VAL A 62 -6.78 33.14 11.91
CA VAL A 62 -5.59 32.91 11.07
C VAL A 62 -5.76 31.57 10.34
N LEU A 63 -5.70 31.63 9.02
CA LEU A 63 -5.80 30.49 8.14
C LEU A 63 -4.42 29.98 7.74
N ARG A 64 -4.19 28.68 7.89
CA ARG A 64 -2.94 28.02 7.51
C ARG A 64 -3.22 26.75 6.74
N TRP A 65 -2.41 26.46 5.74
CA TRP A 65 -2.31 25.09 5.22
C TRP A 65 -1.24 24.34 6.00
N THR A 66 -1.40 23.04 6.20
CA THR A 66 -0.55 22.31 7.13
C THR A 66 -0.28 20.87 6.71
N GLY A 67 0.63 20.22 7.41
CA GLY A 67 0.88 18.79 7.29
C GLY A 67 1.62 18.38 6.03
N GLY A 68 1.16 17.27 5.47
CA GLY A 68 1.81 16.63 4.33
C GLY A 68 1.90 17.51 3.09
N TRP A 69 0.93 18.38 2.85
CA TRP A 69 0.95 19.30 1.71
C TRP A 69 2.15 20.26 1.77
N VAL A 70 2.45 20.86 2.94
CA VAL A 70 3.57 21.82 3.08
C VAL A 70 4.90 21.11 2.81
N ARG A 71 5.09 19.92 3.39
CA ARG A 71 6.27 19.08 3.15
C ARG A 71 6.40 18.72 1.68
N ASP A 72 5.36 18.19 1.06
CA ASP A 72 5.39 17.72 -0.33
C ASP A 72 5.65 18.89 -1.27
N LYS A 73 5.07 20.06 -0.99
CA LYS A 73 5.31 21.29 -1.74
C LYS A 73 6.77 21.78 -1.67
N LEU A 74 7.38 21.71 -0.49
CA LEU A 74 8.80 22.03 -0.29
C LEU A 74 9.73 21.06 -1.04
N LEU A 75 9.31 19.79 -1.17
CA LEU A 75 10.02 18.75 -1.92
C LEU A 75 9.78 18.83 -3.45
N GLY A 76 8.91 19.74 -3.91
CA GLY A 76 8.53 19.84 -5.32
C GLY A 76 7.60 18.72 -5.80
N VAL A 77 6.97 18.02 -4.87
CA VAL A 77 5.97 16.97 -5.13
C VAL A 77 4.57 17.59 -5.15
N GLN A 78 3.76 17.25 -6.15
CA GLN A 78 2.36 17.71 -6.18
C GLN A 78 1.52 16.92 -5.17
N SER A 79 0.71 17.66 -4.42
CA SER A 79 -0.32 17.11 -3.53
C SER A 79 -1.65 17.79 -3.85
N HIS A 80 -2.72 17.02 -3.84
CA HIS A 80 -4.09 17.51 -4.08
C HIS A 80 -4.95 17.46 -2.81
N ASP A 81 -4.35 17.17 -1.66
CA ASP A 81 -5.00 17.05 -0.36
C ASP A 81 -4.45 18.13 0.57
N ILE A 82 -5.31 19.09 0.97
CA ILE A 82 -4.92 20.25 1.78
C ILE A 82 -5.70 20.26 3.09
N ASP A 83 -4.98 20.14 4.19
CA ASP A 83 -5.51 20.43 5.52
C ASP A 83 -5.49 21.95 5.77
N VAL A 84 -6.66 22.57 5.97
CA VAL A 84 -6.81 23.99 6.33
C VAL A 84 -6.98 24.08 7.84
N ALA A 85 -5.95 24.55 8.54
CA ALA A 85 -5.93 24.74 9.97
C ALA A 85 -6.54 26.11 10.36
N LEU A 86 -7.47 26.07 11.31
CA LEU A 86 -8.27 27.19 11.79
C LEU A 86 -7.88 27.53 13.24
N SER A 87 -7.53 28.80 13.54
CA SER A 87 -7.02 29.18 14.86
C SER A 87 -8.11 29.42 15.92
N THR A 88 -9.33 29.76 15.54
CA THR A 88 -10.36 30.30 16.46
C THR A 88 -11.72 29.64 16.33
N MET A 89 -11.90 28.68 15.44
CA MET A 89 -13.19 28.04 15.20
C MET A 89 -13.05 26.60 14.73
N THR A 90 -14.13 25.83 14.79
CA THR A 90 -14.15 24.44 14.31
C THR A 90 -14.23 24.37 12.79
N GLY A 91 -13.79 23.23 12.23
CA GLY A 91 -13.95 22.95 10.80
C GLY A 91 -15.42 23.03 10.35
N LEU A 92 -16.38 22.61 11.20
CA LEU A 92 -17.81 22.69 10.90
C LEU A 92 -18.30 24.14 10.79
N GLN A 93 -17.93 24.97 11.73
CA GLN A 93 -18.33 26.39 11.72
C GLN A 93 -17.77 27.10 10.46
N PHE A 94 -16.49 26.88 10.16
CA PHE A 94 -15.89 27.47 8.97
C PHE A 94 -16.48 26.89 7.68
N GLY A 95 -16.70 25.57 7.61
CA GLY A 95 -17.32 24.93 6.46
C GLY A 95 -18.71 25.47 6.16
N GLN A 96 -19.54 25.68 7.19
CA GLN A 96 -20.86 26.31 7.05
C GLN A 96 -20.77 27.76 6.55
N ALA A 97 -19.84 28.55 7.08
CA ALA A 97 -19.57 29.90 6.62
C ALA A 97 -19.11 29.93 5.16
N MET A 98 -18.21 29.01 4.78
CA MET A 98 -17.74 28.85 3.41
C MET A 98 -18.86 28.45 2.46
N GLN A 99 -19.77 27.56 2.87
CA GLN A 99 -20.93 27.19 2.07
C GLN A 99 -21.87 28.38 1.83
N ALA A 100 -22.13 29.18 2.85
CA ALA A 100 -22.94 30.39 2.73
C ALA A 100 -22.26 31.41 1.79
N PHE A 101 -20.96 31.64 1.96
CA PHE A 101 -20.16 32.51 1.12
C PHE A 101 -20.17 32.07 -0.35
N MET A 102 -19.96 30.78 -0.60
CA MET A 102 -19.96 30.23 -1.98
C MET A 102 -21.33 30.29 -2.63
N LYS A 103 -22.42 30.20 -1.87
CA LYS A 103 -23.78 30.37 -2.40
C LYS A 103 -24.02 31.80 -2.91
N GLU A 104 -23.40 32.78 -2.29
CA GLU A 104 -23.56 34.20 -2.65
C GLU A 104 -22.53 34.67 -3.70
N HIS A 105 -21.28 34.19 -3.58
CA HIS A 105 -20.14 34.68 -4.36
C HIS A 105 -19.49 33.64 -5.28
N GLY A 106 -20.00 32.40 -5.28
CA GLY A 106 -19.37 31.26 -5.97
C GLY A 106 -19.23 31.42 -7.48
N GLU A 107 -20.22 32.08 -8.13
CA GLU A 107 -20.21 32.31 -9.58
C GLU A 107 -18.95 33.05 -10.05
N ARG A 108 -18.46 34.01 -9.28
CA ARG A 108 -17.22 34.74 -9.58
C ARG A 108 -16.02 33.78 -9.65
N TYR A 109 -15.87 32.88 -8.67
CA TYR A 109 -14.77 31.93 -8.60
C TYR A 109 -14.87 30.85 -9.67
N GLU A 110 -16.11 30.45 -10.01
CA GLU A 110 -16.36 29.53 -11.10
C GLU A 110 -15.91 30.12 -12.44
N GLN A 111 -16.28 31.36 -12.72
CA GLN A 111 -15.87 32.06 -13.94
C GLN A 111 -14.34 32.23 -13.99
N GLU A 112 -13.71 32.59 -12.89
CA GLU A 112 -12.25 32.74 -12.81
C GLU A 112 -11.55 31.38 -13.01
N ALA A 113 -12.07 30.29 -12.43
CA ALA A 113 -11.54 28.95 -12.62
C ALA A 113 -11.62 28.51 -14.09
N ILE A 114 -12.78 28.76 -14.76
CA ILE A 114 -12.97 28.46 -16.18
C ILE A 114 -11.95 29.24 -17.04
N GLN A 115 -11.78 30.54 -16.79
CA GLN A 115 -10.84 31.38 -17.53
C GLN A 115 -9.38 30.90 -17.40
N GLN A 116 -9.02 30.34 -16.25
CA GLN A 116 -7.68 29.81 -15.96
C GLN A 116 -7.52 28.32 -16.32
N GLY A 117 -8.57 27.66 -16.87
CA GLY A 117 -8.54 26.22 -17.18
C GLY A 117 -8.44 25.33 -15.95
N ILE A 118 -8.91 25.81 -14.79
CA ILE A 118 -8.94 25.09 -13.51
C ILE A 118 -10.27 24.34 -13.40
N ASN A 119 -10.27 23.19 -12.70
CA ASN A 119 -11.52 22.51 -12.35
C ASN A 119 -12.39 23.45 -11.50
N HIS A 120 -13.57 23.82 -12.01
CA HIS A 120 -14.47 24.76 -11.36
C HIS A 120 -15.51 24.09 -10.44
N GLN A 121 -15.55 22.74 -10.38
CA GLN A 121 -16.52 22.02 -9.55
C GLN A 121 -16.18 22.22 -8.07
N VAL A 122 -17.19 22.65 -7.32
CA VAL A 122 -17.19 22.67 -5.85
C VAL A 122 -18.18 21.60 -5.40
N LYS A 123 -17.69 20.61 -4.64
CA LYS A 123 -18.55 19.58 -4.05
C LYS A 123 -19.17 20.08 -2.76
N ASP A 124 -20.34 19.53 -2.45
CA ASP A 124 -20.98 19.79 -1.18
C ASP A 124 -20.07 19.46 -0.01
N ILE A 125 -20.25 20.23 1.07
CA ILE A 125 -19.51 20.03 2.31
C ILE A 125 -20.06 18.78 3.00
N HIS A 126 -19.22 17.76 3.10
CA HIS A 126 -19.56 16.53 3.82
C HIS A 126 -19.01 16.56 5.23
N LYS A 127 -19.92 16.45 6.21
CA LYS A 127 -19.54 16.24 7.60
C LYS A 127 -19.14 14.77 7.79
N ILE A 128 -17.88 14.51 8.09
CA ILE A 128 -17.44 13.20 8.58
C ILE A 128 -17.59 13.25 10.11
N ALA A 129 -18.60 12.55 10.62
CA ALA A 129 -18.84 12.48 12.06
C ALA A 129 -17.62 11.88 12.78
N ALA A 130 -17.31 12.43 13.96
CA ALA A 130 -16.33 11.81 14.85
C ALA A 130 -16.74 10.35 15.13
N ASN A 131 -15.81 9.43 14.95
CA ASN A 131 -15.99 8.04 15.32
C ASN A 131 -14.87 7.65 16.29
N PRO A 132 -15.14 7.69 17.61
CA PRO A 132 -14.14 7.37 18.64
C PRO A 132 -13.54 5.98 18.47
N GLU A 133 -14.32 5.00 18.01
CA GLU A 133 -13.86 3.62 17.78
C GLU A 133 -12.87 3.53 16.61
N LYS A 134 -12.96 4.45 15.64
CA LYS A 134 -12.05 4.56 14.49
C LYS A 134 -11.00 5.66 14.64
N SER A 135 -10.78 6.15 15.86
CA SER A 135 -9.81 7.22 16.19
C SER A 135 -10.05 8.56 15.48
N LYS A 136 -11.25 8.80 15.01
CA LYS A 136 -11.70 10.12 14.54
C LYS A 136 -12.38 10.85 15.68
N HIS A 137 -11.58 11.44 16.58
CA HIS A 137 -12.09 12.18 17.74
C HIS A 137 -12.66 13.55 17.41
N LEU A 138 -12.54 13.98 16.17
CA LEU A 138 -13.03 15.27 15.71
C LEU A 138 -13.91 15.12 14.48
N GLU A 139 -14.94 15.95 14.43
CA GLU A 139 -15.69 16.18 13.22
C GLU A 139 -14.78 16.90 12.22
N THR A 140 -14.30 16.16 11.22
CA THR A 140 -13.57 16.74 10.08
C THR A 140 -14.60 17.10 9.02
N ILE A 141 -14.49 18.29 8.47
CA ILE A 141 -15.29 18.71 7.34
C ILE A 141 -14.45 18.56 6.09
N THR A 142 -14.85 17.62 5.26
CA THR A 142 -14.19 17.36 3.97
C THR A 142 -15.03 17.95 2.84
N THR A 143 -14.38 18.60 1.89
CA THR A 143 -14.97 19.08 0.64
C THR A 143 -13.97 18.97 -0.50
N ARG A 144 -14.41 19.28 -1.72
CA ARG A 144 -13.52 19.41 -2.87
C ARG A 144 -13.76 20.74 -3.56
N MET A 145 -12.70 21.55 -3.69
CA MET A 145 -12.75 22.87 -4.31
C MET A 145 -11.64 23.03 -5.34
N PHE A 146 -11.97 23.46 -6.54
CA PHE A 146 -11.02 23.71 -7.63
C PHE A 146 -10.10 22.52 -7.98
N GLY A 147 -10.64 21.29 -7.80
CA GLY A 147 -9.87 20.06 -8.02
C GLY A 147 -9.00 19.62 -6.83
N ILE A 148 -9.02 20.37 -5.71
CA ILE A 148 -8.27 20.11 -4.48
C ILE A 148 -9.21 19.45 -3.47
N ASP A 149 -8.80 18.34 -2.86
CA ASP A 149 -9.47 17.75 -1.72
C ASP A 149 -9.07 18.53 -0.46
N VAL A 150 -10.05 18.96 0.35
CA VAL A 150 -9.86 19.93 1.43
C VAL A 150 -10.45 19.41 2.71
N ASP A 151 -9.65 19.39 3.77
CA ASP A 151 -10.07 19.11 5.13
C ASP A 151 -9.96 20.38 6.00
N PHE A 152 -11.09 20.85 6.53
CA PHE A 152 -11.10 21.94 7.53
C PHE A 152 -10.90 21.36 8.92
N VAL A 153 -9.80 21.74 9.56
CA VAL A 153 -9.41 21.24 10.89
C VAL A 153 -9.13 22.43 11.83
N ASN A 154 -9.54 22.32 13.08
CA ASN A 154 -9.12 23.31 14.09
C ASN A 154 -7.72 22.99 14.63
N LEU A 155 -6.96 24.01 14.97
CA LEU A 155 -5.75 23.86 15.77
C LEU A 155 -6.13 23.32 17.15
N ARG A 156 -5.36 22.35 17.64
CA ARG A 156 -5.68 21.66 18.88
C ARG A 156 -4.45 21.31 19.69
N LYS A 157 -4.65 21.20 20.99
CA LYS A 157 -3.76 20.50 21.92
C LYS A 157 -4.40 19.20 22.35
N GLU A 158 -3.59 18.22 22.66
CA GLU A 158 -4.00 16.92 23.16
C GLU A 158 -3.62 16.83 24.64
N VAL A 159 -4.63 16.58 25.49
CA VAL A 159 -4.43 16.34 26.92
C VAL A 159 -4.70 14.86 27.16
N TYR A 160 -3.66 14.12 27.49
CA TYR A 160 -3.74 12.69 27.77
C TYR A 160 -4.03 12.48 29.25
N ASP A 161 -5.05 11.67 29.55
CA ASP A 161 -5.33 11.16 30.88
C ASP A 161 -4.72 9.75 30.99
N GLU A 162 -4.11 9.43 32.12
CA GLU A 162 -3.46 8.13 32.34
C GLU A 162 -4.43 6.94 32.20
N GLU A 163 -5.72 7.15 32.44
CA GLU A 163 -6.78 6.13 32.36
C GLU A 163 -7.49 6.07 31.00
N SER A 164 -7.34 7.09 30.15
CA SER A 164 -8.06 7.20 28.88
C SER A 164 -7.17 6.92 27.67
N ARG A 165 -7.65 6.05 26.75
CA ARG A 165 -7.01 5.84 25.43
C ARG A 165 -7.10 7.06 24.53
N ASN A 166 -8.02 7.97 24.81
CA ASN A 166 -8.42 9.04 23.93
C ASN A 166 -8.06 10.36 24.59
N PRO A 167 -7.16 11.16 23.98
CA PRO A 167 -6.87 12.47 24.50
C PRO A 167 -8.13 13.34 24.50
N GLN A 168 -8.28 14.14 25.54
CA GLN A 168 -9.24 15.23 25.50
C GLN A 168 -8.69 16.30 24.55
N MET A 169 -9.54 16.72 23.63
CA MET A 169 -9.17 17.65 22.56
C MET A 169 -9.65 19.05 22.94
N GLU A 170 -8.71 19.97 23.07
CA GLU A 170 -8.99 21.37 23.29
C GLU A 170 -8.46 22.22 22.14
N PHE A 171 -9.00 23.43 21.98
CA PHE A 171 -8.41 24.40 21.06
C PHE A 171 -6.99 24.73 21.52
N GLY A 172 -6.06 24.69 20.56
CA GLY A 172 -4.65 24.96 20.79
C GLY A 172 -4.11 26.03 19.87
N THR A 173 -2.90 26.49 20.18
CA THR A 173 -2.10 27.33 19.31
C THR A 173 -1.48 26.52 18.15
N ALA A 174 -0.92 27.19 17.15
CA ALA A 174 -0.21 26.52 16.07
C ALA A 174 1.04 25.78 16.58
N GLU A 175 1.69 26.26 17.62
CA GLU A 175 2.82 25.62 18.27
C GLU A 175 2.39 24.33 18.98
N GLU A 176 1.33 24.38 19.80
CA GLU A 176 0.79 23.20 20.48
C GLU A 176 0.35 22.14 19.46
N ASP A 177 -0.28 22.55 18.36
CA ASP A 177 -0.65 21.62 17.27
C ASP A 177 0.56 21.03 16.56
N ALA A 178 1.64 21.79 16.35
CA ALA A 178 2.90 21.30 15.79
C ALA A 178 3.53 20.25 16.70
N MET A 179 3.62 20.54 18.02
CA MET A 179 4.29 19.68 18.98
C MET A 179 3.61 18.33 19.21
N ARG A 180 2.28 18.26 19.07
CA ARG A 180 1.55 16.98 19.21
C ARG A 180 1.63 16.07 17.96
N ARG A 181 2.18 16.52 16.84
CA ARG A 181 2.25 15.74 15.60
C ARG A 181 3.25 14.59 15.67
N ASP A 182 3.16 13.68 14.71
CA ASP A 182 3.97 12.46 14.65
C ASP A 182 5.41 12.72 14.17
N ALA A 183 5.62 13.65 13.25
CA ALA A 183 6.94 13.97 12.71
C ALA A 183 7.10 15.47 12.49
N THR A 184 8.31 15.99 12.75
CA THR A 184 8.68 17.39 12.54
C THR A 184 8.45 17.85 11.10
N VAL A 185 8.78 17.00 10.13
CA VAL A 185 8.58 17.26 8.69
C VAL A 185 7.10 17.38 8.29
N ASN A 186 6.18 16.88 9.11
CA ASN A 186 4.73 17.00 8.95
C ASN A 186 4.12 18.10 9.85
N ALA A 187 4.94 18.76 10.67
CA ALA A 187 4.51 19.79 11.61
C ALA A 187 4.70 21.22 11.07
N LEU A 188 4.90 21.34 9.76
CA LEU A 188 5.06 22.62 9.08
C LEU A 188 3.70 23.22 8.71
N PHE A 189 3.63 24.55 8.73
CA PHE A 189 2.46 25.32 8.34
C PHE A 189 2.81 26.33 7.26
N TYR A 190 1.85 26.64 6.40
CA TYR A 190 1.92 27.73 5.44
C TYR A 190 0.84 28.76 5.79
N ASN A 191 1.24 29.93 6.25
CA ASN A 191 0.34 31.00 6.64
C ASN A 191 -0.22 31.70 5.38
N LEU A 192 -1.55 31.73 5.25
CA LEU A 192 -2.20 32.25 4.04
C LEU A 192 -2.12 33.78 3.93
N ASP A 193 -1.99 34.51 5.04
CA ASP A 193 -1.85 35.96 5.03
C ASP A 193 -0.45 36.38 4.63
N THR A 194 0.55 35.87 5.34
CA THR A 194 1.96 36.27 5.15
C THR A 194 2.65 35.53 4.01
N GLN A 195 2.07 34.40 3.55
CA GLN A 195 2.64 33.50 2.53
C GLN A 195 4.01 32.92 2.92
N VAL A 196 4.21 32.74 4.23
CA VAL A 196 5.46 32.21 4.80
C VAL A 196 5.24 30.82 5.36
N VAL A 197 6.25 29.95 5.23
CA VAL A 197 6.29 28.67 5.93
C VAL A 197 6.70 28.91 7.38
N GLU A 198 5.87 28.45 8.31
CA GLU A 198 6.09 28.55 9.75
C GLU A 198 6.51 27.15 10.28
N ASP A 199 7.63 27.09 10.99
CA ASP A 199 8.17 25.90 11.64
C ASP A 199 8.22 26.12 13.15
N PHE A 200 7.15 25.77 13.83
CA PHE A 200 7.04 25.93 15.30
C PHE A 200 7.89 24.90 16.06
N THR A 201 8.29 23.80 15.43
CA THR A 201 9.21 22.82 16.05
C THR A 201 10.66 23.28 16.02
N GLN A 202 10.98 24.29 15.21
CA GLN A 202 12.33 24.80 14.93
C GLN A 202 13.30 23.73 14.37
N ARG A 203 12.77 22.58 13.91
CA ARG A 203 13.54 21.43 13.41
C ARG A 203 13.01 20.88 12.08
N GLY A 204 11.75 21.11 11.75
CA GLY A 204 11.11 20.48 10.60
C GLY A 204 11.79 20.78 9.28
N LEU A 205 12.18 22.04 9.03
CA LEU A 205 12.91 22.43 7.83
C LEU A 205 14.32 21.82 7.79
N GLN A 206 15.02 21.80 8.92
CA GLN A 206 16.35 21.21 9.04
C GLN A 206 16.31 19.68 8.90
N ASP A 207 15.30 19.02 9.48
CA ASP A 207 15.11 17.57 9.35
C ASP A 207 14.79 17.19 7.91
N MET A 208 14.05 18.01 7.16
CA MET A 208 13.84 17.81 5.72
C MET A 208 15.15 17.91 4.93
N GLU A 209 16.01 18.91 5.23
CA GLU A 209 17.31 19.07 4.59
C GLU A 209 18.24 17.89 4.88
N ASN A 210 18.27 17.45 6.15
CA ASN A 210 19.11 16.35 6.61
C ASN A 210 18.49 14.97 6.30
N LYS A 211 17.26 14.91 5.76
CA LYS A 211 16.51 13.68 5.48
C LYS A 211 16.31 12.81 6.73
N ILE A 212 15.87 13.42 7.81
CA ILE A 212 15.63 12.76 9.10
C ILE A 212 14.12 12.75 9.38
N ILE A 213 13.62 11.61 9.85
CA ILE A 213 12.30 11.48 10.47
C ILE A 213 12.46 11.50 11.98
N ARG A 214 11.92 12.54 12.59
CA ARG A 214 12.03 12.82 14.02
C ARG A 214 10.66 13.21 14.58
N THR A 215 10.39 12.88 15.85
CA THR A 215 9.21 13.36 16.56
C THR A 215 9.43 14.78 17.11
N PRO A 216 8.41 15.66 17.16
CA PRO A 216 8.53 16.99 17.77
C PRO A 216 8.89 16.94 19.26
N LEU A 217 8.31 16.00 19.99
CA LEU A 217 8.54 15.75 21.42
C LEU A 217 9.37 14.46 21.60
N ALA A 218 9.71 14.12 22.86
CA ALA A 218 10.43 12.91 23.21
C ALA A 218 9.76 11.65 22.58
N PRO A 219 10.50 10.83 21.83
CA PRO A 219 9.91 9.72 21.06
C PRO A 219 9.15 8.73 21.92
N TYR A 220 9.72 8.32 23.05
CA TYR A 220 9.08 7.35 23.95
C TYR A 220 7.69 7.81 24.41
N GLN A 221 7.57 9.08 24.87
CA GLN A 221 6.28 9.62 25.28
C GLN A 221 5.32 9.71 24.10
N THR A 222 5.81 10.18 22.95
CA THR A 222 5.04 10.28 21.70
C THR A 222 4.43 8.94 21.27
N PHE A 223 5.18 7.83 21.43
CA PHE A 223 4.70 6.48 21.09
C PHE A 223 3.84 5.86 22.19
N LYS A 224 4.08 6.22 23.45
CA LYS A 224 3.21 5.83 24.57
C LYS A 224 1.81 6.43 24.44
N ASP A 225 1.74 7.67 23.98
CA ASP A 225 0.48 8.39 23.75
C ASP A 225 -0.32 7.82 22.57
N ASP A 226 0.31 7.65 21.40
CA ASP A 226 -0.28 6.95 20.24
C ASP A 226 0.74 5.98 19.62
N PRO A 227 0.72 4.70 19.98
CA PRO A 227 1.66 3.69 19.48
C PRO A 227 1.63 3.51 17.95
N LEU A 228 0.54 3.88 17.27
CA LEU A 228 0.48 3.81 15.80
C LEU A 228 1.49 4.74 15.13
N ARG A 229 1.94 5.79 15.82
CA ARG A 229 2.97 6.71 15.31
C ARG A 229 4.25 5.97 14.92
N VAL A 230 4.58 4.85 15.58
CA VAL A 230 5.70 3.98 15.19
C VAL A 230 5.58 3.57 13.71
N LEU A 231 4.46 2.97 13.33
CA LEU A 231 4.24 2.54 11.93
C LEU A 231 4.11 3.72 10.96
N ARG A 232 3.60 4.84 11.43
CA ARG A 232 3.52 6.07 10.63
C ARG A 232 4.90 6.64 10.32
N LEU A 233 5.82 6.68 11.31
CA LEU A 233 7.20 7.13 11.08
C LEU A 233 7.95 6.18 10.13
N ILE A 234 7.80 4.87 10.31
CA ILE A 234 8.35 3.87 9.36
C ILE A 234 7.85 4.14 7.95
N ARG A 235 6.56 4.36 7.78
CA ARG A 235 5.96 4.70 6.48
C ARG A 235 6.48 6.01 5.90
N PHE A 236 6.68 7.04 6.71
CA PHE A 236 7.25 8.30 6.23
C PHE A 236 8.72 8.13 5.84
N ALA A 237 9.50 7.40 6.63
CA ALA A 237 10.90 7.12 6.33
C ALA A 237 11.05 6.39 4.99
N SER A 238 10.30 5.29 4.79
CA SER A 238 10.33 4.54 3.53
C SER A 238 9.80 5.35 2.34
N ARG A 239 8.69 6.10 2.54
CA ARG A 239 8.12 6.92 1.45
C ARG A 239 9.05 8.04 0.99
N LEU A 240 9.75 8.68 1.91
CA LEU A 240 10.58 9.85 1.62
C LEU A 240 12.05 9.49 1.36
N GLY A 241 12.46 8.25 1.63
CA GLY A 241 13.87 7.84 1.61
C GLY A 241 14.68 8.58 2.69
N TYR A 242 14.09 8.77 3.89
CA TYR A 242 14.68 9.43 5.04
C TYR A 242 15.05 8.42 6.11
N GLU A 243 16.05 8.74 6.93
CA GLU A 243 16.45 7.94 8.08
C GLU A 243 15.63 8.31 9.32
N ILE A 244 15.29 7.32 10.13
CA ILE A 244 14.64 7.57 11.42
C ILE A 244 15.73 7.95 12.42
N GLU A 245 15.50 9.00 13.22
CA GLU A 245 16.41 9.45 14.26
C GLU A 245 16.72 8.33 15.27
N ALA A 246 17.98 8.23 15.73
CA ALA A 246 18.45 7.15 16.61
C ALA A 246 17.65 7.03 17.93
N GLU A 247 17.27 8.16 18.54
CA GLU A 247 16.44 8.15 19.76
C GLU A 247 15.04 7.58 19.48
N ALA A 248 14.47 7.92 18.33
CA ALA A 248 13.19 7.37 17.90
C ALA A 248 13.29 5.86 17.59
N GLN A 249 14.38 5.41 16.94
CA GLN A 249 14.63 3.98 16.70
C GLN A 249 14.71 3.20 18.03
N GLN A 250 15.43 3.74 19.02
CA GLN A 250 15.54 3.11 20.34
C GLN A 250 14.17 3.01 21.03
N ALA A 251 13.36 4.06 20.97
CA ALA A 251 12.01 4.04 21.54
C ALA A 251 11.07 3.09 20.81
N MET A 252 11.24 2.89 19.49
CA MET A 252 10.46 1.92 18.70
C MET A 252 10.75 0.47 19.09
N GLN A 253 11.94 0.17 19.62
CA GLN A 253 12.32 -1.17 20.09
C GLN A 253 11.86 -1.48 21.52
N ASP A 254 11.27 -0.51 22.21
CA ASP A 254 10.79 -0.71 23.58
C ASP A 254 9.57 -1.65 23.62
N LYS A 255 9.67 -2.69 24.45
CA LYS A 255 8.63 -3.72 24.57
C LYS A 255 7.30 -3.18 25.10
N THR A 256 7.32 -2.12 25.90
CA THR A 256 6.07 -1.50 26.40
C THR A 256 5.33 -0.79 25.27
N ILE A 257 6.07 -0.25 24.30
CA ILE A 257 5.48 0.34 23.07
C ILE A 257 4.94 -0.77 22.17
N HIS A 258 5.65 -1.92 22.03
CA HIS A 258 5.14 -3.07 21.28
C HIS A 258 3.82 -3.59 21.86
N GLU A 259 3.74 -3.77 23.18
CA GLU A 259 2.52 -4.19 23.86
C GLU A 259 1.40 -3.16 23.71
N ALA A 260 1.72 -1.87 23.79
CA ALA A 260 0.75 -0.82 23.55
C ALA A 260 0.24 -0.82 22.09
N LEU A 261 1.11 -1.04 21.10
CA LEU A 261 0.73 -1.19 19.69
C LEU A 261 -0.16 -2.43 19.47
N ARG A 262 0.14 -3.54 20.16
CA ARG A 262 -0.61 -4.80 20.08
C ARG A 262 -2.02 -4.66 20.65
N HIS A 263 -2.18 -4.00 21.79
CA HIS A 263 -3.42 -4.02 22.56
C HIS A 263 -4.25 -2.72 22.53
N LYS A 264 -3.59 -1.56 22.36
CA LYS A 264 -4.30 -0.27 22.34
C LYS A 264 -4.76 0.15 20.94
N ILE A 265 -4.12 -0.34 19.88
CA ILE A 265 -4.42 0.09 18.51
C ILE A 265 -5.26 -0.96 17.79
N SER A 266 -6.35 -0.53 17.16
CA SER A 266 -7.17 -1.45 16.36
C SER A 266 -6.37 -1.99 15.17
N ARG A 267 -6.57 -3.27 14.86
CA ARG A 267 -5.83 -3.96 13.80
C ARG A 267 -6.12 -3.39 12.41
N GLU A 268 -7.29 -2.80 12.22
CA GLU A 268 -7.64 -2.04 11.01
C GLU A 268 -6.68 -0.86 10.80
N ARG A 269 -6.37 -0.10 11.86
CA ARG A 269 -5.42 1.02 11.77
C ARG A 269 -4.00 0.54 11.46
N VAL A 270 -3.57 -0.53 12.12
CA VAL A 270 -2.28 -1.17 11.83
C VAL A 270 -2.23 -1.61 10.37
N GLY A 271 -3.23 -2.33 9.91
CA GLY A 271 -3.32 -2.80 8.52
C GLY A 271 -3.29 -1.67 7.50
N VAL A 272 -3.99 -0.55 7.76
CA VAL A 272 -3.95 0.62 6.86
C VAL A 272 -2.54 1.20 6.71
N GLU A 273 -1.77 1.32 7.80
CA GLU A 273 -0.40 1.84 7.73
C GLU A 273 0.53 0.85 7.00
N VAL A 274 0.46 -0.45 7.33
CA VAL A 274 1.26 -1.50 6.69
C VAL A 274 0.96 -1.61 5.19
N MET A 275 -0.33 -1.59 4.81
CA MET A 275 -0.70 -1.62 3.39
C MET A 275 -0.21 -0.39 2.62
N LYS A 276 -0.17 0.79 3.27
CA LYS A 276 0.45 1.99 2.68
C LYS A 276 1.98 1.87 2.54
N VAL A 277 2.64 1.13 3.42
CA VAL A 277 4.08 0.78 3.26
C VAL A 277 4.23 -0.12 2.04
N MET A 278 3.48 -1.22 1.96
CA MET A 278 3.58 -2.20 0.87
C MET A 278 3.23 -1.62 -0.52
N ALA A 279 2.31 -0.67 -0.57
CA ALA A 279 1.93 0.04 -1.80
C ALA A 279 2.81 1.28 -2.08
N GLY A 280 3.70 1.64 -1.17
CA GLY A 280 4.54 2.82 -1.24
C GLY A 280 5.70 2.69 -2.25
N PRO A 281 6.52 3.75 -2.38
CA PRO A 281 7.64 3.74 -3.32
C PRO A 281 8.81 2.85 -2.89
N ASP A 282 8.98 2.60 -1.60
CA ASP A 282 10.04 1.75 -1.04
C ASP A 282 9.50 0.82 0.07
N PRO A 283 8.76 -0.25 -0.30
CA PRO A 283 8.26 -1.22 0.66
C PRO A 283 9.36 -2.00 1.38
N HIS A 284 10.47 -2.26 0.68
CA HIS A 284 11.61 -3.01 1.21
C HIS A 284 12.15 -2.37 2.49
N THR A 285 12.52 -1.09 2.43
CA THR A 285 13.02 -0.35 3.60
C THR A 285 11.97 -0.29 4.72
N GLY A 286 10.69 -0.08 4.40
CA GLY A 286 9.63 -0.02 5.41
C GLY A 286 9.40 -1.35 6.13
N LEU A 287 9.36 -2.46 5.40
CA LEU A 287 9.21 -3.80 5.97
C LEU A 287 10.47 -4.24 6.74
N LYS A 288 11.65 -3.86 6.25
CA LYS A 288 12.91 -4.08 6.96
C LYS A 288 12.92 -3.36 8.32
N TYR A 289 12.49 -2.10 8.41
CA TYR A 289 12.37 -1.40 9.69
C TYR A 289 11.41 -2.10 10.67
N ILE A 290 10.31 -2.70 10.19
CA ILE A 290 9.41 -3.49 11.05
C ILE A 290 10.17 -4.66 11.68
N ASN A 291 11.07 -5.31 10.94
CA ASN A 291 11.90 -6.39 11.45
C ASN A 291 13.04 -5.85 12.36
N ASP A 292 13.78 -4.84 11.92
CA ASP A 292 14.92 -4.27 12.64
C ASP A 292 14.52 -3.73 14.03
N PHE A 293 13.25 -3.32 14.19
CA PHE A 293 12.71 -2.84 15.47
C PHE A 293 11.94 -3.92 16.25
N ASP A 294 12.11 -5.20 15.91
CA ASP A 294 11.44 -6.35 16.56
C ASP A 294 9.89 -6.26 16.57
N LEU A 295 9.33 -5.59 15.57
CA LEU A 295 7.89 -5.36 15.47
C LEU A 295 7.16 -6.44 14.66
N TYR A 296 7.88 -7.38 14.04
CA TYR A 296 7.29 -8.34 13.10
C TYR A 296 6.12 -9.12 13.71
N GLY A 297 6.32 -9.75 14.87
CA GLY A 297 5.27 -10.49 15.57
C GLY A 297 4.12 -9.62 16.04
N THR A 298 4.41 -8.38 16.46
CA THR A 298 3.40 -7.40 16.88
C THR A 298 2.53 -6.94 15.71
N VAL A 299 3.08 -6.89 14.50
CA VAL A 299 2.39 -6.39 13.31
C VAL A 299 1.69 -7.51 12.55
N PHE A 300 2.40 -8.60 12.23
CA PHE A 300 1.92 -9.65 11.33
C PHE A 300 1.35 -10.88 12.07
N GLY A 301 1.59 -11.00 13.37
CA GLY A 301 1.04 -12.08 14.19
C GLY A 301 -0.40 -11.83 14.63
N ASP A 302 -1.07 -12.89 15.09
CA ASP A 302 -2.31 -12.78 15.83
C ASP A 302 -2.01 -12.21 17.24
N PRO A 303 -2.64 -11.09 17.65
CA PRO A 303 -2.42 -10.55 19.00
C PRO A 303 -2.75 -11.53 20.15
N ALA A 304 -3.60 -12.50 19.91
CA ALA A 304 -3.97 -13.52 20.89
C ALA A 304 -2.99 -14.71 20.92
N ASP A 305 -2.14 -14.88 19.90
CA ASP A 305 -1.15 -15.94 19.81
C ASP A 305 0.24 -15.42 20.22
N THR A 306 0.92 -16.13 21.09
CA THR A 306 2.30 -15.82 21.50
C THR A 306 3.34 -16.47 20.60
N GLU A 307 2.94 -17.44 19.76
CA GLU A 307 3.83 -18.09 18.81
C GLU A 307 4.00 -17.18 17.57
N CYS A 308 5.21 -16.68 17.38
CA CYS A 308 5.59 -15.96 16.17
C CYS A 308 6.65 -16.78 15.42
N PRO A 309 6.48 -17.02 14.13
CA PRO A 309 7.51 -17.70 13.34
C PRO A 309 8.78 -16.82 13.19
N ASP A 310 9.87 -17.43 12.72
CA ASP A 310 11.15 -16.75 12.56
C ASP A 310 11.07 -15.61 11.52
N ALA A 311 11.16 -14.38 12.02
CA ALA A 311 11.12 -13.17 11.20
C ALA A 311 12.30 -13.06 10.20
N ASN A 312 13.40 -13.80 10.38
CA ASN A 312 14.52 -13.79 9.45
C ASN A 312 14.13 -14.33 8.06
N GLN A 313 13.21 -15.29 8.00
CA GLN A 313 12.69 -15.78 6.72
C GLN A 313 11.99 -14.67 5.93
N ALA A 314 11.28 -13.77 6.61
CA ALA A 314 10.67 -12.61 5.95
C ALA A 314 11.73 -11.64 5.40
N LEU A 315 12.82 -11.39 6.14
CA LEU A 315 13.92 -10.54 5.64
C LEU A 315 14.55 -11.11 4.38
N LEU A 316 14.82 -12.41 4.35
CA LEU A 316 15.35 -13.09 3.16
C LEU A 316 14.39 -12.99 1.97
N ALA A 317 13.09 -13.14 2.22
CA ALA A 317 12.05 -12.97 1.20
C ALA A 317 11.97 -11.51 0.70
N TYR A 318 12.10 -10.51 1.58
CA TYR A 318 12.12 -9.09 1.18
C TYR A 318 13.34 -8.78 0.30
N ASP A 319 14.53 -9.20 0.71
CA ASP A 319 15.76 -9.01 -0.06
C ASP A 319 15.68 -9.73 -1.42
N GLY A 320 15.13 -10.93 -1.43
CA GLY A 320 14.91 -11.70 -2.66
C GLY A 320 13.92 -11.00 -3.60
N LEU A 321 12.78 -10.55 -3.08
CA LEU A 321 11.79 -9.84 -3.89
C LEU A 321 12.35 -8.53 -4.44
N GLN A 322 13.10 -7.76 -3.62
CA GLN A 322 13.74 -6.53 -4.08
C GLN A 322 14.70 -6.79 -5.24
N LYS A 323 15.58 -7.81 -5.13
CA LYS A 323 16.48 -8.21 -6.22
C LYS A 323 15.72 -8.58 -7.50
N ILE A 324 14.64 -9.39 -7.39
CA ILE A 324 13.78 -9.74 -8.53
C ILE A 324 13.18 -8.49 -9.18
N LEU A 325 12.75 -7.51 -8.38
CA LEU A 325 12.14 -6.26 -8.87
C LEU A 325 13.15 -5.33 -9.57
N ASP A 326 14.40 -5.33 -9.13
CA ASP A 326 15.49 -4.51 -9.70
C ASP A 326 16.05 -5.11 -10.99
N GLU A 327 15.98 -6.43 -11.13
CA GLU A 327 16.42 -7.16 -12.30
C GLU A 327 15.33 -7.18 -13.38
N LYS A 328 15.74 -7.02 -14.64
CA LYS A 328 14.87 -7.26 -15.81
C LYS A 328 14.94 -8.73 -16.24
N SER A 329 14.86 -9.64 -15.28
CA SER A 329 14.91 -11.09 -15.52
C SER A 329 13.60 -11.59 -16.13
N ALA A 330 13.64 -12.77 -16.76
CA ALA A 330 12.42 -13.41 -17.24
C ALA A 330 11.47 -13.76 -16.08
N ILE A 331 11.98 -13.98 -14.86
CA ILE A 331 11.18 -14.13 -13.64
C ILE A 331 10.34 -12.87 -13.41
N CYS A 332 10.97 -11.68 -13.40
CA CYS A 332 10.26 -10.42 -13.22
C CYS A 332 9.22 -10.17 -14.32
N LEU A 333 9.56 -10.49 -15.57
CA LEU A 333 8.66 -10.35 -16.71
C LEU A 333 7.52 -11.37 -16.70
N GLY A 334 7.80 -12.61 -16.32
CA GLY A 334 6.83 -13.72 -16.30
C GLY A 334 5.88 -13.65 -15.12
N LEU A 335 6.39 -13.40 -13.89
CA LEU A 335 5.59 -13.34 -12.68
C LEU A 335 4.94 -11.96 -12.45
N LYS A 336 5.45 -10.89 -13.08
CA LYS A 336 4.89 -9.53 -13.06
C LYS A 336 4.61 -8.98 -11.64
N PRO A 337 5.54 -9.10 -10.67
CA PRO A 337 5.27 -8.72 -9.28
C PRO A 337 4.92 -7.23 -9.11
N LYS A 338 5.33 -6.36 -10.04
CA LYS A 338 4.98 -4.93 -10.05
C LYS A 338 3.52 -4.64 -10.38
N GLN A 339 2.79 -5.56 -11.02
CA GLN A 339 1.38 -5.35 -11.36
C GLN A 339 0.49 -5.32 -10.11
N ASP A 340 0.84 -6.12 -9.10
CA ASP A 340 0.22 -6.07 -7.78
C ASP A 340 1.31 -6.02 -6.71
N GLN A 341 1.97 -4.85 -6.61
CA GLN A 341 3.09 -4.64 -5.71
C GLN A 341 2.73 -4.95 -4.27
N ALA A 342 1.59 -4.43 -3.80
CA ALA A 342 1.17 -4.61 -2.42
C ALA A 342 0.93 -6.09 -2.08
N LEU A 343 0.34 -6.86 -2.99
CA LEU A 343 0.16 -8.31 -2.82
C LEU A 343 1.51 -9.03 -2.79
N SER A 344 2.45 -8.67 -3.67
CA SER A 344 3.77 -9.30 -3.73
C SER A 344 4.54 -9.12 -2.41
N TRP A 345 4.56 -7.91 -1.84
CA TRP A 345 5.18 -7.64 -0.55
C TRP A 345 4.41 -8.26 0.63
N PHE A 346 3.08 -8.33 0.53
CA PHE A 346 2.25 -9.06 1.48
C PHE A 346 2.61 -10.55 1.50
N LEU A 347 2.74 -11.19 0.34
CA LEU A 347 3.15 -12.59 0.25
C LEU A 347 4.55 -12.81 0.85
N ALA A 348 5.50 -11.92 0.57
CA ALA A 348 6.84 -11.97 1.16
C ALA A 348 6.80 -11.86 2.69
N ALA A 349 5.94 -11.00 3.23
CA ALA A 349 5.77 -10.84 4.68
C ALA A 349 5.22 -12.09 5.37
N TYR A 350 4.50 -12.95 4.65
CA TYR A 350 3.91 -14.18 5.21
C TYR A 350 4.67 -15.46 4.84
N VAL A 351 5.89 -15.38 4.28
CA VAL A 351 6.76 -16.54 4.07
C VAL A 351 7.02 -17.35 5.36
N PRO A 352 7.24 -16.73 6.54
CA PRO A 352 7.44 -17.47 7.78
C PRO A 352 6.27 -18.38 8.21
N TRP A 353 5.07 -18.21 7.66
CA TRP A 353 3.91 -19.08 7.90
C TRP A 353 3.73 -20.18 6.84
N SER A 354 4.73 -20.47 6.00
CA SER A 354 4.64 -21.41 4.87
C SER A 354 4.23 -22.85 5.26
N GLU A 355 4.47 -23.23 6.52
CA GLU A 355 4.14 -24.56 7.04
C GLU A 355 2.63 -24.80 7.26
N ASN A 356 1.84 -23.74 7.46
CA ASN A 356 0.43 -23.89 7.85
C ASN A 356 -0.46 -22.79 7.26
N SER A 357 -1.15 -23.14 6.17
CA SER A 357 -2.01 -22.21 5.43
C SER A 357 -3.17 -21.64 6.28
N ALA A 358 -3.69 -22.41 7.24
CA ALA A 358 -4.77 -21.96 8.11
C ALA A 358 -4.25 -20.94 9.14
N LYS A 359 -3.07 -21.18 9.75
CA LYS A 359 -2.42 -20.21 10.64
C LYS A 359 -2.07 -18.93 9.86
N ALA A 360 -1.47 -19.03 8.67
CA ALA A 360 -1.17 -17.88 7.82
C ALA A 360 -2.42 -17.04 7.49
N TYR A 361 -3.52 -17.70 7.11
CA TYR A 361 -4.79 -17.07 6.81
C TYR A 361 -5.36 -16.29 8.00
N ASN A 362 -5.29 -16.87 9.21
CA ASN A 362 -5.75 -16.24 10.44
C ASN A 362 -4.83 -15.10 10.88
N ALA A 363 -3.52 -15.30 10.87
CA ALA A 363 -2.53 -14.26 11.20
C ALA A 363 -2.68 -13.03 10.31
N ALA A 364 -2.92 -13.22 9.00
CA ALA A 364 -3.15 -12.11 8.08
C ALA A 364 -4.45 -11.33 8.39
N TRP A 365 -5.47 -11.98 8.93
CA TRP A 365 -6.68 -11.31 9.39
C TRP A 365 -6.50 -10.63 10.74
N GLU A 366 -6.01 -11.37 11.72
CA GLU A 366 -5.89 -10.84 13.08
C GLU A 366 -4.76 -9.82 13.19
N GLY A 367 -3.67 -9.98 12.45
CA GLY A 367 -2.53 -9.07 12.43
C GLY A 367 -2.82 -7.74 11.76
N ILE A 368 -3.21 -7.73 10.52
CA ILE A 368 -3.33 -6.51 9.69
C ILE A 368 -4.69 -6.36 9.00
N LYS A 369 -5.68 -7.15 9.36
CA LYS A 369 -7.01 -7.16 8.72
C LYS A 369 -6.92 -7.21 7.19
N ALA A 370 -6.01 -8.04 6.67
CA ALA A 370 -5.85 -8.21 5.23
C ALA A 370 -7.17 -8.61 4.57
N THR A 371 -7.40 -8.14 3.33
CA THR A 371 -8.64 -8.42 2.61
C THR A 371 -8.83 -9.92 2.39
N ASN A 372 -10.09 -10.35 2.25
CA ASN A 372 -10.40 -11.76 1.99
C ASN A 372 -9.73 -12.27 0.69
N SER A 373 -9.61 -11.41 -0.31
CA SER A 373 -8.91 -11.71 -1.56
C SER A 373 -7.43 -12.04 -1.31
N MET A 374 -6.69 -11.18 -0.60
CA MET A 374 -5.27 -11.39 -0.30
C MET A 374 -5.05 -12.65 0.54
N ARG A 375 -5.87 -12.85 1.57
CA ARG A 375 -5.78 -14.03 2.44
C ARG A 375 -6.05 -15.33 1.69
N LYS A 376 -7.00 -15.30 0.75
CA LYS A 376 -7.30 -16.46 -0.09
C LYS A 376 -6.11 -16.79 -0.99
N VAL A 377 -5.50 -15.79 -1.65
CA VAL A 377 -4.30 -16.00 -2.47
C VAL A 377 -3.16 -16.56 -1.63
N LEU A 378 -2.91 -16.04 -0.43
CA LEU A 378 -1.90 -16.55 0.49
C LEU A 378 -2.15 -18.03 0.86
N LYS A 379 -3.39 -18.34 1.28
CA LYS A 379 -3.75 -19.71 1.63
C LYS A 379 -3.55 -20.68 0.47
N GLU A 380 -4.05 -20.32 -0.72
CA GLU A 380 -3.93 -21.14 -1.93
C GLU A 380 -2.45 -21.27 -2.37
N ALA A 381 -1.63 -20.21 -2.21
CA ALA A 381 -0.20 -20.25 -2.51
C ALA A 381 0.53 -21.30 -1.64
N ILE A 382 0.21 -21.35 -0.35
CA ILE A 382 0.76 -22.36 0.58
C ILE A 382 0.25 -23.75 0.22
N ASP A 383 -1.06 -23.91 0.04
CA ASP A 383 -1.68 -25.20 -0.27
C ASP A 383 -1.18 -25.81 -1.60
N TYR A 384 -0.89 -24.98 -2.60
CA TYR A 384 -0.43 -25.42 -3.92
C TYR A 384 1.11 -25.50 -4.04
N ARG A 385 1.88 -24.95 -3.09
CA ARG A 385 3.36 -24.95 -3.14
C ARG A 385 3.93 -26.35 -3.43
N PRO A 386 3.53 -27.45 -2.78
CA PRO A 386 4.09 -28.77 -3.04
C PRO A 386 3.91 -29.22 -4.51
N ALA A 387 2.73 -28.93 -5.10
CA ALA A 387 2.47 -29.27 -6.50
C ALA A 387 3.24 -28.36 -7.47
N ILE A 388 3.40 -27.08 -7.14
CA ILE A 388 4.19 -26.13 -7.93
C ILE A 388 5.66 -26.54 -7.92
N VAL A 389 6.25 -26.83 -6.76
CA VAL A 389 7.66 -27.27 -6.63
C VAL A 389 7.89 -28.55 -7.42
N LYS A 390 6.98 -29.54 -7.32
CA LYS A 390 7.05 -30.77 -8.11
C LYS A 390 7.05 -30.50 -9.63
N ALA A 391 6.20 -29.59 -10.10
CA ALA A 391 6.16 -29.23 -11.52
C ALA A 391 7.46 -28.53 -11.96
N ILE A 392 8.04 -27.67 -11.11
CA ILE A 392 9.33 -27.03 -11.34
C ILE A 392 10.44 -28.08 -11.43
N ASP A 393 10.49 -29.05 -10.52
CA ASP A 393 11.49 -30.13 -10.54
C ASP A 393 11.40 -30.94 -11.81
N LEU A 394 10.19 -31.31 -12.27
CA LEU A 394 10.01 -32.02 -13.55
C LEU A 394 10.54 -31.21 -14.74
N VAL A 395 10.32 -29.88 -14.73
CA VAL A 395 10.83 -28.99 -15.79
C VAL A 395 12.36 -28.92 -15.77
N VAL A 396 12.96 -28.72 -14.59
CA VAL A 396 14.41 -28.64 -14.39
C VAL A 396 15.07 -29.95 -14.83
N ASP A 397 14.48 -31.11 -14.51
CA ASP A 397 14.93 -32.44 -14.90
C ASP A 397 14.67 -32.74 -16.39
N SER A 398 14.04 -31.86 -17.15
CA SER A 398 13.61 -32.08 -18.54
C SER A 398 12.66 -33.29 -18.70
N LYS A 399 11.85 -33.58 -17.69
CA LYS A 399 10.87 -34.70 -17.69
C LYS A 399 9.42 -34.20 -17.76
N ALA A 400 9.19 -32.88 -17.66
CA ALA A 400 7.86 -32.30 -17.66
C ALA A 400 7.17 -32.45 -19.03
N THR A 401 5.92 -32.87 -19.00
CA THR A 401 5.00 -32.71 -20.12
C THR A 401 4.28 -31.37 -20.05
N ARG A 402 3.67 -30.95 -21.15
CA ARG A 402 2.82 -29.74 -21.17
C ARG A 402 1.65 -29.85 -20.18
N ALA A 403 1.11 -31.07 -19.97
CA ALA A 403 0.04 -31.32 -19.02
C ALA A 403 0.48 -31.18 -17.56
N ASP A 404 1.68 -31.63 -17.20
CA ASP A 404 2.17 -31.52 -15.81
C ASP A 404 2.16 -30.06 -15.31
N VAL A 405 2.57 -29.13 -16.16
CA VAL A 405 2.58 -27.70 -15.86
C VAL A 405 1.20 -27.07 -16.09
N GLY A 406 0.56 -27.37 -17.23
CA GLY A 406 -0.76 -26.80 -17.57
C GLY A 406 -1.84 -27.07 -16.54
N MET A 407 -1.87 -28.28 -15.96
CA MET A 407 -2.85 -28.66 -14.95
C MET A 407 -2.66 -27.89 -13.63
N ILE A 408 -1.42 -27.68 -13.17
CA ILE A 408 -1.20 -26.88 -11.95
C ILE A 408 -1.52 -25.40 -12.16
N LEU A 409 -1.13 -24.80 -13.31
CA LEU A 409 -1.49 -23.43 -13.62
C LEU A 409 -3.01 -23.24 -13.75
N ARG A 410 -3.72 -24.24 -14.34
CA ARG A 410 -5.18 -24.27 -14.40
C ARG A 410 -5.81 -24.32 -13.01
N GLN A 411 -5.26 -25.08 -12.08
CA GLN A 411 -5.73 -25.16 -10.68
C GLN A 411 -5.50 -23.84 -9.94
N CYS A 412 -4.36 -23.19 -10.15
CA CYS A 412 -4.00 -21.89 -9.58
C CYS A 412 -4.82 -20.72 -10.17
N LYS A 413 -5.46 -20.91 -11.33
CA LYS A 413 -6.27 -19.91 -12.03
C LYS A 413 -5.46 -18.65 -12.37
N ASP A 414 -6.11 -17.47 -12.31
CA ASP A 414 -5.53 -16.15 -12.56
C ASP A 414 -4.45 -15.76 -11.55
N ALA A 415 -4.47 -16.33 -10.34
CA ALA A 415 -3.49 -16.06 -9.29
C ALA A 415 -2.18 -16.88 -9.42
N TRP A 416 -2.00 -17.71 -10.45
CA TRP A 416 -0.86 -18.62 -10.58
C TRP A 416 0.50 -17.91 -10.46
N ARG A 417 0.61 -16.69 -10.97
CA ARG A 417 1.85 -15.89 -10.88
C ARG A 417 2.20 -15.56 -9.43
N SER A 418 1.21 -15.20 -8.64
CA SER A 418 1.36 -14.92 -7.21
C SER A 418 1.70 -16.19 -6.41
N HIS A 419 1.09 -17.33 -6.77
CA HIS A 419 1.39 -18.61 -6.12
C HIS A 419 2.82 -19.08 -6.43
N VAL A 420 3.27 -18.96 -7.69
CA VAL A 420 4.66 -19.27 -8.08
C VAL A 420 5.65 -18.30 -7.46
N LEU A 421 5.31 -16.99 -7.40
CA LEU A 421 6.14 -16.00 -6.71
C LEU A 421 6.31 -16.35 -5.22
N TYR A 422 5.21 -16.69 -4.53
CA TYR A 422 5.28 -17.11 -3.14
C TYR A 422 6.18 -18.33 -2.93
N SER A 423 6.05 -19.33 -3.81
CA SER A 423 6.88 -20.52 -3.79
C SER A 423 8.36 -20.20 -3.97
N LEU A 424 8.70 -19.30 -4.91
CA LEU A 424 10.06 -18.80 -5.11
C LEU A 424 10.60 -18.08 -3.86
N LEU A 425 9.79 -17.23 -3.23
CA LEU A 425 10.21 -16.49 -2.03
C LEU A 425 10.48 -17.43 -0.85
N CYS A 426 9.71 -18.52 -0.71
CA CYS A 426 9.99 -19.56 0.27
C CYS A 426 11.32 -20.26 -0.04
N ASP A 427 11.55 -20.67 -1.30
CA ASP A 427 12.79 -21.34 -1.68
C ASP A 427 14.03 -20.42 -1.50
N ILE A 428 13.89 -19.11 -1.74
CA ILE A 428 14.95 -18.12 -1.44
C ILE A 428 15.22 -18.02 0.07
N ALA A 429 14.18 -18.08 0.90
CA ALA A 429 14.33 -18.03 2.35
C ALA A 429 14.91 -19.31 2.95
N GLU A 430 14.72 -20.46 2.30
CA GLU A 430 15.19 -21.78 2.74
C GLU A 430 16.60 -22.13 2.20
N ALA A 431 16.99 -21.58 1.05
CA ALA A 431 18.24 -21.91 0.35
C ALA A 431 19.04 -20.64 -0.01
N ASP A 432 19.54 -20.55 -1.23
CA ASP A 432 20.22 -19.37 -1.77
C ASP A 432 19.46 -18.75 -2.93
N PHE A 433 19.63 -17.44 -3.11
CA PHE A 433 18.93 -16.67 -4.15
C PHE A 433 19.20 -17.20 -5.57
N THR A 434 20.46 -17.50 -5.90
CA THR A 434 20.86 -17.86 -7.26
C THR A 434 20.28 -19.22 -7.65
N SER A 435 20.44 -20.24 -6.80
CA SER A 435 19.91 -21.58 -7.05
C SER A 435 18.38 -21.57 -7.19
N ALA A 436 17.68 -20.84 -6.30
CA ALA A 436 16.24 -20.72 -6.39
C ALA A 436 15.81 -20.02 -7.69
N THR A 437 16.43 -18.87 -8.03
CA THR A 437 16.04 -18.11 -9.23
C THR A 437 16.32 -18.87 -10.52
N ASP A 438 17.41 -19.62 -10.64
CA ASP A 438 17.72 -20.40 -11.84
C ASP A 438 16.65 -21.48 -12.13
N ARG A 439 16.18 -22.17 -11.08
CA ARG A 439 15.10 -23.17 -11.21
C ARG A 439 13.79 -22.54 -11.69
N TYR A 440 13.39 -21.43 -11.09
CA TYR A 440 12.15 -20.74 -11.46
C TYR A 440 12.25 -20.03 -12.80
N GLN A 441 13.44 -19.56 -13.18
CA GLN A 441 13.72 -19.03 -14.51
C GLN A 441 13.46 -20.09 -15.59
N THR A 442 13.97 -21.31 -15.38
CA THR A 442 13.76 -22.45 -16.27
C THR A 442 12.28 -22.78 -16.39
N PHE A 443 11.56 -22.79 -15.27
CA PHE A 443 10.10 -23.01 -15.25
C PHE A 443 9.32 -21.94 -16.01
N ILE A 444 9.62 -20.66 -15.80
CA ILE A 444 8.94 -19.55 -16.50
C ILE A 444 9.22 -19.59 -17.99
N THR A 445 10.46 -19.94 -18.39
CA THR A 445 10.81 -20.14 -19.80
C THR A 445 9.98 -21.27 -20.40
N PHE A 446 9.87 -22.42 -19.71
CA PHE A 446 9.00 -23.52 -20.14
C PHE A 446 7.54 -23.09 -20.30
N VAL A 447 6.98 -22.38 -19.32
CA VAL A 447 5.59 -21.86 -19.39
C VAL A 447 5.39 -21.00 -20.63
N HIS A 448 6.35 -20.12 -20.93
CA HIS A 448 6.33 -19.27 -22.11
C HIS A 448 6.42 -20.07 -23.41
N ASP A 449 7.43 -20.91 -23.53
CA ASP A 449 7.70 -21.69 -24.75
C ASP A 449 6.55 -22.67 -25.08
N GLN A 450 5.89 -23.18 -24.03
CA GLN A 450 4.72 -24.05 -24.15
C GLN A 450 3.40 -23.29 -24.27
N GLN A 451 3.40 -21.92 -24.26
CA GLN A 451 2.20 -21.07 -24.36
C GLN A 451 1.17 -21.43 -23.26
N LEU A 452 1.62 -21.53 -22.02
CA LEU A 452 0.79 -21.94 -20.88
C LEU A 452 0.41 -20.79 -19.95
N GLU A 453 0.76 -19.53 -20.26
CA GLU A 453 0.47 -18.38 -19.42
C GLU A 453 -1.02 -18.23 -19.10
N ASP A 454 -1.86 -18.60 -20.05
CA ASP A 454 -3.33 -18.54 -19.96
C ASP A 454 -3.96 -19.94 -19.84
N ALA A 455 -3.24 -20.94 -19.35
CA ALA A 455 -3.70 -22.33 -19.19
C ALA A 455 -5.04 -22.44 -18.45
N HIS A 456 -5.32 -21.51 -17.51
CA HIS A 456 -6.55 -21.46 -16.74
C HIS A 456 -7.78 -21.05 -17.58
N THR A 457 -7.59 -20.40 -18.72
CA THR A 457 -8.68 -19.96 -19.60
C THR A 457 -9.01 -20.99 -20.68
N ILE A 458 -8.18 -22.00 -20.88
CA ILE A 458 -8.37 -23.01 -21.93
C ILE A 458 -9.66 -23.79 -21.65
N ALA A 459 -10.66 -23.61 -22.53
CA ALA A 459 -11.92 -24.30 -22.42
C ALA A 459 -11.77 -25.80 -22.73
N PRO A 460 -12.44 -26.69 -21.99
CA PRO A 460 -12.45 -28.12 -22.33
C PRO A 460 -13.08 -28.33 -23.72
N LEU A 461 -12.49 -29.22 -24.52
CA LEU A 461 -13.02 -29.60 -25.84
C LEU A 461 -14.44 -30.12 -25.76
N LEU A 462 -14.77 -30.83 -24.68
CA LEU A 462 -16.10 -31.37 -24.42
C LEU A 462 -16.64 -30.86 -23.08
N LYS A 463 -17.89 -30.37 -23.07
CA LYS A 463 -18.61 -30.06 -21.84
C LYS A 463 -19.22 -31.33 -21.25
N GLY A 464 -19.53 -31.32 -19.96
CA GLY A 464 -20.02 -32.49 -19.22
C GLY A 464 -21.20 -33.23 -19.90
N ASP A 465 -22.16 -32.53 -20.48
CA ASP A 465 -23.28 -33.15 -21.19
C ASP A 465 -22.84 -33.88 -22.48
N LYS A 466 -21.83 -33.34 -23.18
CA LYS A 466 -21.25 -34.01 -24.36
C LYS A 466 -20.43 -35.24 -23.95
N ILE A 467 -19.73 -35.18 -22.82
CA ILE A 467 -19.01 -36.33 -22.25
C ILE A 467 -20.00 -37.44 -21.87
N LYS A 468 -21.11 -37.10 -21.18
CA LYS A 468 -22.17 -38.05 -20.82
C LYS A 468 -22.74 -38.74 -22.07
N GLY A 469 -23.12 -37.94 -23.08
CA GLY A 469 -23.65 -38.49 -24.32
C GLY A 469 -22.67 -39.39 -25.09
N ALA A 470 -21.39 -39.00 -25.16
CA ALA A 470 -20.35 -39.75 -25.85
C ALA A 470 -20.03 -41.11 -25.17
N LEU A 471 -20.12 -41.16 -23.85
CA LEU A 471 -19.84 -42.38 -23.08
C LEU A 471 -21.08 -43.25 -22.84
N GLY A 472 -22.27 -42.79 -23.26
CA GLY A 472 -23.53 -43.52 -23.09
C GLY A 472 -24.10 -43.47 -21.65
N GLU A 473 -23.67 -42.49 -20.83
CA GLU A 473 -23.99 -42.36 -19.42
C GLU A 473 -24.90 -41.17 -19.16
N PRO A 474 -26.23 -41.32 -19.15
CA PRO A 474 -27.15 -40.16 -19.04
C PRO A 474 -27.10 -39.47 -17.68
N LYS A 475 -26.68 -40.18 -16.62
CA LYS A 475 -26.56 -39.66 -15.25
C LYS A 475 -25.10 -39.27 -14.95
N GLY A 476 -24.91 -38.08 -14.37
CA GLY A 476 -23.61 -37.69 -13.84
C GLY A 476 -23.27 -38.43 -12.55
N GLY A 477 -21.99 -38.52 -12.24
CA GLY A 477 -21.48 -39.17 -11.02
C GLY A 477 -20.01 -38.75 -10.77
N PRO A 478 -19.33 -39.33 -9.78
CA PRO A 478 -17.92 -39.06 -9.48
C PRO A 478 -16.99 -39.29 -10.69
N TRP A 479 -17.37 -40.22 -11.58
CA TRP A 479 -16.67 -40.51 -12.83
C TRP A 479 -16.59 -39.29 -13.78
N LEU A 480 -17.63 -38.42 -13.79
CA LEU A 480 -17.65 -37.28 -14.70
C LEU A 480 -16.55 -36.27 -14.38
N LYS A 481 -16.27 -36.06 -13.09
CA LYS A 481 -15.13 -35.22 -12.67
C LYS A 481 -13.82 -35.83 -13.17
N LYS A 482 -13.61 -37.12 -12.96
CA LYS A 482 -12.41 -37.82 -13.45
C LYS A 482 -12.28 -37.73 -14.97
N ALA A 483 -13.38 -37.86 -15.73
CA ALA A 483 -13.39 -37.72 -17.18
C ALA A 483 -13.01 -36.30 -17.63
N VAL A 484 -13.50 -35.27 -16.94
CA VAL A 484 -13.15 -33.87 -17.22
C VAL A 484 -11.68 -33.60 -16.93
N ASP A 485 -11.16 -34.09 -15.79
CA ASP A 485 -9.76 -33.91 -15.42
C ASP A 485 -8.83 -34.64 -16.41
N LEU A 486 -9.14 -35.89 -16.75
CA LEU A 486 -8.41 -36.68 -17.75
C LEU A 486 -8.44 -36.03 -19.13
N LEU A 487 -9.58 -35.48 -19.54
CA LEU A 487 -9.70 -34.76 -20.81
C LEU A 487 -8.84 -33.51 -20.82
N ALA A 488 -8.82 -32.74 -19.72
CA ALA A 488 -8.01 -31.53 -19.61
C ALA A 488 -6.51 -31.85 -19.68
N GLU A 489 -6.05 -32.88 -18.95
CA GLU A 489 -4.68 -33.37 -19.00
C GLU A 489 -4.28 -33.80 -20.42
N TRP A 490 -5.11 -34.60 -21.06
CA TRP A 490 -4.86 -35.06 -22.44
C TRP A 490 -4.85 -33.87 -23.42
N GLN A 491 -5.78 -32.94 -23.28
CA GLN A 491 -5.89 -31.72 -24.13
C GLN A 491 -4.64 -30.86 -24.05
N PHE A 492 -4.02 -30.71 -22.87
CA PHE A 492 -2.75 -29.98 -22.75
C PHE A 492 -1.66 -30.60 -23.58
N ASN A 493 -1.56 -31.94 -23.63
CA ASN A 493 -0.54 -32.64 -24.43
C ASN A 493 -0.91 -32.72 -25.91
N HIS A 494 -2.16 -32.39 -26.28
CA HIS A 494 -2.66 -32.45 -27.67
C HIS A 494 -3.40 -31.12 -27.99
N PRO A 495 -2.68 -30.01 -28.13
CA PRO A 495 -3.29 -28.68 -28.30
C PRO A 495 -4.17 -28.55 -29.55
N ASP A 496 -3.86 -29.29 -30.60
CA ASP A 496 -4.56 -29.27 -31.90
C ASP A 496 -5.64 -30.36 -32.00
N ALA A 497 -5.96 -31.04 -30.91
CA ALA A 497 -6.90 -32.16 -30.91
C ALA A 497 -8.34 -31.73 -31.24
N THR A 498 -9.05 -32.60 -31.97
CA THR A 498 -10.47 -32.40 -32.28
C THR A 498 -11.38 -33.00 -31.22
N LYS A 499 -12.68 -32.63 -31.28
CA LYS A 499 -13.70 -33.19 -30.37
C LYS A 499 -13.87 -34.71 -30.59
N GLU A 500 -13.74 -35.16 -31.82
CA GLU A 500 -13.86 -36.56 -32.19
C GLU A 500 -12.73 -37.38 -31.55
N GLN A 501 -11.49 -36.90 -31.63
CA GLN A 501 -10.33 -37.52 -30.96
C GLN A 501 -10.48 -37.52 -29.44
N ALA A 502 -11.06 -36.48 -28.86
CA ALA A 502 -11.35 -36.42 -27.42
C ALA A 502 -12.38 -37.48 -27.01
N ILE A 503 -13.42 -37.72 -27.83
CA ILE A 503 -14.42 -38.75 -27.59
C ILE A 503 -13.79 -40.14 -27.66
N GLU A 504 -12.96 -40.39 -28.68
CA GLU A 504 -12.26 -41.65 -28.86
C GLU A 504 -11.35 -41.96 -27.66
N MET A 505 -10.56 -40.97 -27.25
CA MET A 505 -9.68 -41.08 -26.08
C MET A 505 -10.47 -41.45 -24.81
N LEU A 506 -11.55 -40.72 -24.51
CA LEU A 506 -12.37 -41.01 -23.34
C LEU A 506 -13.05 -42.38 -23.40
N SER A 507 -13.49 -42.78 -24.58
CA SER A 507 -14.11 -44.11 -24.79
C SER A 507 -13.12 -45.25 -24.55
N GLY A 508 -11.84 -45.06 -24.93
CA GLY A 508 -10.77 -46.03 -24.66
C GLY A 508 -10.34 -46.10 -23.20
N LYS A 509 -10.70 -45.08 -22.37
CA LYS A 509 -10.28 -44.98 -20.97
C LYS A 509 -11.45 -45.11 -19.97
N LYS A 510 -12.56 -45.75 -20.35
CA LYS A 510 -13.76 -45.92 -19.46
C LYS A 510 -13.40 -46.54 -18.11
N ALA A 511 -12.54 -47.54 -18.06
CA ALA A 511 -12.12 -48.18 -16.82
C ALA A 511 -11.37 -47.23 -15.87
N GLU A 512 -10.49 -46.33 -16.40
CA GLU A 512 -9.72 -45.38 -15.62
C GLU A 512 -10.64 -44.35 -14.89
N ILE A 513 -11.74 -43.98 -15.52
CA ILE A 513 -12.71 -43.03 -14.98
C ILE A 513 -13.78 -43.71 -14.11
N GLY A 514 -13.79 -45.05 -14.01
CA GLY A 514 -14.72 -45.80 -13.18
C GLY A 514 -16.04 -46.13 -13.89
N LEU A 515 -16.01 -46.26 -15.22
CA LEU A 515 -17.09 -46.75 -16.07
C LEU A 515 -16.59 -48.08 -16.70
N GLY A 516 -16.75 -49.16 -16.00
CA GLY A 516 -16.33 -50.47 -16.48
C GLY A 516 -17.14 -51.59 -15.84
#